data_bd23cd026f380fb1aa6184de5410461e
#
_entry.id   bd23cd026f380fb1aa6184de5410461e
#
_cell.length_a   1.000
_cell.length_b   1.000
_cell.length_c   1.000
_cell.angle_alpha   90.00
_cell.angle_beta   90.00
_cell.angle_gamma   90.00
#
_symmetry.space_group_name_H-M   'P 1'
#
loop_
_entity.id
_entity.type
_entity.pdbx_description
1 polymer ?
#
loop_
_entity_poly.entity_id
_entity_poly.type
_entity_poly.pdbx_seq_one_letter_code
_entity_poly.pdbx_strand_id
1 'polypeptide(L)'
;MSALAAFRQTAGRGQGDHTWFATPGLNLTFSLLLRPDGLKASDSVLLSCTAALGIRDYLLGAGIDAGIKLPNDIWTGGRKICGLLIENMLEGKYVRTSIIGVGLNVNQTLWPAELPNPVSMKELTEHSYDIREELPVLCRCISARAGMLATAAGRAALKEEFDNNILHII
;
A
#
# COMPACT_ATOMS: atom_id res chain seq x y z
N MET A 1 8.01 -7.71 -11.49
CA MET A 1 7.18 -7.69 -10.27
C MET A 1 6.17 -8.83 -10.36
N SER A 2 5.94 -9.57 -9.27
CA SER A 2 4.95 -10.64 -9.18
C SER A 2 4.01 -10.35 -8.01
N ALA A 3 2.73 -10.73 -8.13
CA ALA A 3 1.72 -10.53 -7.09
C ALA A 3 1.14 -11.88 -6.64
N LEU A 4 0.88 -12.02 -5.33
CA LEU A 4 0.18 -13.13 -4.73
C LEU A 4 -0.95 -12.57 -3.87
N ALA A 5 -2.21 -12.87 -4.21
CA ALA A 5 -3.37 -12.41 -3.46
C ALA A 5 -3.96 -13.52 -2.58
N ALA A 6 -4.45 -13.13 -1.40
CA ALA A 6 -5.19 -13.98 -0.49
C ALA A 6 -6.58 -13.38 -0.27
N PHE A 7 -7.60 -13.99 -0.84
CA PHE A 7 -9.01 -13.55 -0.64
C PHE A 7 -9.59 -13.95 0.71
N ARG A 8 -8.87 -14.77 1.48
CA ARG A 8 -9.15 -15.12 2.87
C ARG A 8 -7.83 -15.24 3.63
N GLN A 9 -7.66 -14.46 4.67
CA GLN A 9 -6.55 -14.56 5.61
C GLN A 9 -7.06 -15.06 6.96
N THR A 10 -6.32 -15.99 7.58
CA THR A 10 -6.59 -16.52 8.92
C THR A 10 -5.64 -15.91 9.96
N ALA A 11 -4.53 -15.32 9.52
CA ALA A 11 -3.52 -14.70 10.35
C ALA A 11 -2.89 -13.52 9.60
N GLY A 12 -3.69 -12.46 9.34
CA GLY A 12 -3.20 -11.25 8.70
C GLY A 12 -2.19 -10.52 9.60
N ARG A 13 -1.02 -10.17 9.04
CA ARG A 13 0.05 -9.46 9.76
C ARG A 13 0.06 -7.97 9.45
N GLY A 14 0.26 -7.16 10.48
CA GLY A 14 0.60 -5.74 10.39
C GLY A 14 2.04 -5.49 10.82
N GLN A 15 2.41 -4.24 11.06
CA GLN A 15 3.74 -3.86 11.54
C GLN A 15 3.89 -4.20 13.03
N GLY A 16 5.05 -4.75 13.43
CA GLY A 16 5.29 -5.20 14.80
C GLY A 16 4.34 -6.32 15.20
N ASP A 17 3.68 -6.18 16.34
CA ASP A 17 2.73 -7.16 16.88
C ASP A 17 1.28 -6.92 16.42
N HIS A 18 1.05 -5.97 15.50
CA HIS A 18 -0.28 -5.68 15.00
C HIS A 18 -0.77 -6.73 14.01
N THR A 19 -2.07 -6.99 14.03
CA THR A 19 -2.75 -7.85 13.07
C THR A 19 -3.47 -7.01 12.02
N TRP A 20 -3.60 -7.55 10.80
CA TRP A 20 -4.47 -7.01 9.78
C TRP A 20 -5.78 -7.78 9.75
N PHE A 21 -6.90 -7.09 9.95
CA PHE A 21 -8.24 -7.67 9.84
C PHE A 21 -8.83 -7.41 8.47
N ALA A 22 -9.36 -8.46 7.83
CA ALA A 22 -10.07 -8.37 6.57
C ALA A 22 -11.16 -9.44 6.50
N THR A 23 -12.39 -9.04 6.26
CA THR A 23 -13.46 -9.99 5.97
C THR A 23 -13.19 -10.69 4.63
N PRO A 24 -13.29 -12.04 4.58
CA PRO A 24 -13.00 -12.79 3.36
C PRO A 24 -13.79 -12.27 2.15
N GLY A 25 -13.09 -12.07 1.03
CA GLY A 25 -13.69 -11.66 -0.24
C GLY A 25 -14.12 -10.19 -0.35
N LEU A 26 -13.97 -9.38 0.71
CA LEU A 26 -14.38 -7.97 0.68
C LEU A 26 -13.25 -6.97 0.47
N ASN A 27 -12.00 -7.38 0.66
CA ASN A 27 -10.85 -6.49 0.64
C ASN A 27 -9.73 -7.05 -0.24
N LEU A 28 -8.83 -6.18 -0.70
CA LEU A 28 -7.61 -6.59 -1.36
C LEU A 28 -6.51 -6.82 -0.33
N THR A 29 -6.13 -8.08 -0.15
CA THR A 29 -4.99 -8.49 0.66
C THR A 29 -4.02 -9.29 -0.22
N PHE A 30 -2.86 -8.72 -0.48
CA PHE A 30 -1.88 -9.31 -1.39
C PHE A 30 -0.46 -8.90 -1.04
N SER A 31 0.50 -9.63 -1.57
CA SER A 31 1.93 -9.30 -1.49
C SER A 31 2.50 -9.14 -2.88
N LEU A 32 3.31 -8.09 -3.05
CA LEU A 32 4.10 -7.85 -4.26
C LEU A 32 5.55 -8.24 -4.00
N LEU A 33 6.12 -9.02 -4.90
CA LEU A 33 7.55 -9.31 -4.95
C LEU A 33 8.22 -8.33 -5.91
N LEU A 34 9.09 -7.49 -5.39
CA LEU A 34 9.89 -6.54 -6.16
C LEU A 34 11.38 -6.86 -5.99
N ARG A 35 12.13 -6.80 -7.09
CA ARG A 35 13.59 -6.90 -7.11
C ARG A 35 14.13 -5.61 -7.69
N PRO A 36 14.41 -4.60 -6.84
CA PRO A 36 14.91 -3.32 -7.31
C PRO A 36 16.37 -3.46 -7.73
N ASP A 37 16.70 -3.01 -8.94
CA ASP A 37 18.07 -3.04 -9.41
C ASP A 37 18.89 -1.90 -8.77
N GLY A 38 20.02 -2.26 -8.16
CA GLY A 38 20.98 -1.32 -7.58
C GLY A 38 20.44 -0.41 -6.46
N LEU A 39 19.32 -0.75 -5.82
CA LEU A 39 18.80 0.01 -4.68
C LEU A 39 19.59 -0.31 -3.42
N LYS A 40 20.23 0.71 -2.82
CA LYS A 40 20.95 0.55 -1.56
C LYS A 40 19.98 0.35 -0.40
N ALA A 41 20.41 -0.39 0.62
CA ALA A 41 19.63 -0.57 1.86
C ALA A 41 19.35 0.77 2.56
N SER A 42 20.26 1.76 2.47
CA SER A 42 20.03 3.13 2.96
C SER A 42 18.86 3.84 2.31
N ASP A 43 18.51 3.45 1.08
CA ASP A 43 17.49 4.08 0.27
C ASP A 43 16.19 3.26 0.23
N SER A 44 16.06 2.25 1.13
CA SER A 44 14.92 1.33 1.17
C SER A 44 13.58 2.02 1.44
N VAL A 45 13.58 3.22 2.02
CA VAL A 45 12.38 4.07 2.16
C VAL A 45 11.68 4.33 0.83
N LEU A 46 12.42 4.32 -0.29
CA LEU A 46 11.85 4.49 -1.63
C LEU A 46 10.87 3.38 -2.02
N LEU A 47 10.96 2.21 -1.39
CA LEU A 47 9.98 1.13 -1.56
C LEU A 47 8.63 1.49 -0.91
N SER A 48 8.67 2.15 0.25
CA SER A 48 7.47 2.70 0.88
C SER A 48 6.86 3.83 0.03
N CYS A 49 7.71 4.73 -0.50
CA CYS A 49 7.27 5.78 -1.42
C CYS A 49 6.56 5.19 -2.64
N THR A 50 7.18 4.19 -3.27
CA THR A 50 6.65 3.48 -4.44
C THR A 50 5.26 2.88 -4.17
N ALA A 51 5.12 2.13 -3.08
CA ALA A 51 3.87 1.47 -2.75
C ALA A 51 2.78 2.47 -2.36
N ALA A 52 3.10 3.42 -1.48
CA ALA A 52 2.14 4.40 -0.99
C ALA A 52 1.62 5.31 -2.11
N LEU A 53 2.51 5.82 -2.96
CA LEU A 53 2.11 6.67 -4.09
C LEU A 53 1.32 5.89 -5.13
N GLY A 54 1.70 4.64 -5.44
CA GLY A 54 0.93 3.81 -6.35
C GLY A 54 -0.49 3.50 -5.85
N ILE A 55 -0.66 3.31 -4.54
CA ILE A 55 -1.98 3.13 -3.93
C ILE A 55 -2.77 4.46 -3.98
N ARG A 56 -2.13 5.59 -3.71
CA ARG A 56 -2.76 6.90 -3.86
C ARG A 56 -3.24 7.16 -5.28
N ASP A 57 -2.41 6.85 -6.30
CA ASP A 57 -2.81 6.99 -7.71
C ASP A 57 -4.06 6.18 -8.02
N TYR A 58 -4.12 4.93 -7.53
CA TYR A 58 -5.27 4.06 -7.68
C TYR A 58 -6.51 4.66 -7.01
N LEU A 59 -6.40 5.10 -5.75
CA LEU A 59 -7.50 5.69 -4.99
C LEU A 59 -8.01 6.99 -5.63
N LEU A 60 -7.08 7.83 -6.12
CA LEU A 60 -7.42 9.07 -6.83
C LEU A 60 -8.20 8.78 -8.12
N GLY A 61 -7.84 7.71 -8.85
CA GLY A 61 -8.60 7.21 -10.00
C GLY A 61 -10.03 6.79 -9.67
N ALA A 62 -10.30 6.40 -8.43
CA ALA A 62 -11.63 6.11 -7.90
C ALA A 62 -12.33 7.34 -7.26
N GLY A 63 -11.75 8.54 -7.38
CA GLY A 63 -12.27 9.77 -6.80
C GLY A 63 -12.00 9.93 -5.29
N ILE A 64 -11.08 9.14 -4.72
CA ILE A 64 -10.73 9.18 -3.30
C ILE A 64 -9.39 9.88 -3.14
N ASP A 65 -9.39 11.09 -2.58
CA ASP A 65 -8.16 11.76 -2.18
C ASP A 65 -7.68 11.21 -0.83
N ALA A 66 -6.44 10.70 -0.82
CA ALA A 66 -5.85 10.07 0.34
C ALA A 66 -4.44 10.58 0.60
N GLY A 67 -4.04 10.63 1.86
CA GLY A 67 -2.70 11.00 2.29
C GLY A 67 -1.97 9.84 2.97
N ILE A 68 -0.70 10.05 3.26
CA ILE A 68 0.19 9.07 3.85
C ILE A 68 0.33 9.37 5.34
N LYS A 69 -0.08 8.44 6.18
CA LYS A 69 0.18 8.49 7.62
C LYS A 69 1.35 7.59 7.96
N LEU A 70 2.45 8.20 8.38
CA LEU A 70 3.62 7.44 8.77
C LEU A 70 3.32 6.50 9.95
N PRO A 71 3.98 5.33 10.03
CA PRO A 71 5.05 4.89 9.10
C PRO A 71 4.56 4.17 7.84
N ASN A 72 3.34 3.64 7.78
CA ASN A 72 2.96 2.64 6.79
C ASN A 72 1.46 2.59 6.44
N ASP A 73 0.72 3.67 6.66
CA ASP A 73 -0.72 3.71 6.45
C ASP A 73 -1.12 4.75 5.37
N ILE A 74 -2.23 4.47 4.68
CA ILE A 74 -2.91 5.42 3.81
C ILE A 74 -4.24 5.79 4.47
N TRP A 75 -4.48 7.09 4.60
CA TRP A 75 -5.64 7.64 5.27
C TRP A 75 -6.40 8.61 4.38
N THR A 76 -7.71 8.69 4.57
CA THR A 76 -8.60 9.65 3.93
C THR A 76 -9.68 10.09 4.92
N GLY A 77 -10.00 11.37 4.97
CA GLY A 77 -11.02 11.90 5.89
C GLY A 77 -10.79 11.53 7.35
N GLY A 78 -9.53 11.44 7.82
CA GLY A 78 -9.19 11.06 9.20
C GLY A 78 -9.35 9.57 9.49
N ARG A 79 -9.55 8.71 8.49
CA ARG A 79 -9.77 7.26 8.63
C ARG A 79 -8.78 6.44 7.80
N LYS A 80 -8.41 5.26 8.31
CA LYS A 80 -7.48 4.34 7.65
C LYS A 80 -8.17 3.53 6.55
N ILE A 81 -7.69 3.67 5.31
CA ILE A 81 -8.17 2.91 4.16
C ILE A 81 -7.23 1.78 3.76
N CYS A 82 -5.91 1.94 3.98
CA CYS A 82 -4.92 0.94 3.61
C CYS A 82 -3.78 0.87 4.61
N GLY A 83 -3.21 -0.32 4.78
CA GLY A 83 -1.98 -0.58 5.51
C GLY A 83 -0.94 -1.27 4.64
N LEU A 84 0.34 -0.96 4.87
CA LEU A 84 1.49 -1.52 4.19
C LEU A 84 2.38 -2.29 5.17
N LEU A 85 2.96 -3.39 4.71
CA LEU A 85 3.99 -4.13 5.42
C LEU A 85 5.12 -4.45 4.45
N ILE A 86 6.30 -3.83 4.64
CA ILE A 86 7.42 -3.99 3.74
C ILE A 86 8.54 -4.75 4.43
N GLU A 87 8.91 -5.89 3.86
CA GLU A 87 9.96 -6.76 4.35
C GLU A 87 11.06 -6.87 3.29
N ASN A 88 12.29 -6.44 3.63
CA ASN A 88 13.40 -6.38 2.70
C ASN A 88 14.44 -7.47 3.00
N MET A 89 14.87 -8.17 1.97
CA MET A 89 16.02 -9.09 2.01
C MET A 89 17.22 -8.39 1.41
N LEU A 90 18.31 -8.32 2.16
CA LEU A 90 19.53 -7.63 1.77
C LEU A 90 20.58 -8.60 1.24
N GLU A 91 21.37 -8.13 0.28
CA GLU A 91 22.60 -8.75 -0.19
C GLU A 91 23.72 -7.71 -0.17
N GLY A 92 24.61 -7.84 0.81
CA GLY A 92 25.59 -6.79 1.11
C GLY A 92 24.90 -5.47 1.46
N LYS A 93 25.20 -4.42 0.71
CA LYS A 93 24.64 -3.07 0.91
C LYS A 93 23.38 -2.79 0.06
N TYR A 94 22.87 -3.78 -0.67
CA TYR A 94 21.73 -3.61 -1.58
C TYR A 94 20.52 -4.39 -1.13
N VAL A 95 19.33 -3.88 -1.51
CA VAL A 95 18.08 -4.63 -1.41
C VAL A 95 18.01 -5.61 -2.57
N ARG A 96 18.09 -6.91 -2.26
CA ARG A 96 17.96 -7.99 -3.25
C ARG A 96 16.51 -8.21 -3.64
N THR A 97 15.65 -8.22 -2.63
CA THR A 97 14.22 -8.51 -2.80
C THR A 97 13.44 -7.74 -1.74
N SER A 98 12.31 -7.19 -2.14
CA SER A 98 11.32 -6.59 -1.24
C SER A 98 9.98 -7.31 -1.39
N ILE A 99 9.38 -7.69 -0.27
CA ILE A 99 8.01 -8.16 -0.20
C ILE A 99 7.17 -7.03 0.37
N ILE A 100 6.26 -6.51 -0.44
CA ILE A 100 5.36 -5.42 -0.08
C ILE A 100 3.98 -6.01 0.15
N GLY A 101 3.60 -6.20 1.42
CA GLY A 101 2.25 -6.56 1.82
C GLY A 101 1.33 -5.34 1.75
N VAL A 102 0.18 -5.51 1.13
CA VAL A 102 -0.85 -4.49 0.98
C VAL A 102 -2.17 -5.03 1.51
N GLY A 103 -2.77 -4.30 2.44
CA GLY A 103 -4.14 -4.49 2.88
C GLY A 103 -4.96 -3.24 2.54
N LEU A 104 -5.81 -3.31 1.51
CA LEU A 104 -6.69 -2.22 1.10
C LEU A 104 -8.14 -2.59 1.40
N ASN A 105 -8.81 -1.73 2.15
CA ASN A 105 -10.24 -1.85 2.46
C ASN A 105 -11.06 -1.44 1.24
N VAL A 106 -11.78 -2.39 0.64
CA VAL A 106 -12.53 -2.15 -0.62
C VAL A 106 -14.03 -2.12 -0.39
N ASN A 107 -14.63 -3.27 -0.06
CA ASN A 107 -16.09 -3.41 0.06
C ASN A 107 -16.59 -3.60 1.50
N GLN A 108 -15.70 -3.73 2.47
CA GLN A 108 -16.09 -3.98 3.87
C GLN A 108 -16.74 -2.73 4.46
N THR A 109 -17.88 -2.91 5.15
CA THR A 109 -18.64 -1.83 5.81
C THR A 109 -18.95 -2.14 7.28
N LEU A 110 -18.67 -3.38 7.72
CA LEU A 110 -18.80 -3.79 9.12
C LEU A 110 -17.43 -4.05 9.70
N TRP A 111 -17.11 -3.34 10.79
CA TRP A 111 -15.80 -3.35 11.41
C TRP A 111 -15.85 -3.84 12.84
N PRO A 112 -14.86 -4.61 13.33
CA PRO A 112 -14.68 -4.85 14.74
C PRO A 112 -14.56 -3.54 15.52
N ALA A 113 -15.16 -3.48 16.69
CA ALA A 113 -15.19 -2.26 17.52
C ALA A 113 -13.79 -1.81 17.99
N GLU A 114 -12.85 -2.75 17.99
CA GLU A 114 -11.46 -2.52 18.42
C GLU A 114 -10.62 -1.83 17.35
N LEU A 115 -11.09 -1.80 16.07
CA LEU A 115 -10.32 -1.16 15.00
C LEU A 115 -10.49 0.36 15.05
N PRO A 116 -9.39 1.09 15.19
CA PRO A 116 -9.47 2.55 15.21
C PRO A 116 -9.71 3.10 13.80
N ASN A 117 -10.84 3.78 13.63
CA ASN A 117 -11.15 4.60 12.44
C ASN A 117 -10.92 3.92 11.06
N PRO A 118 -11.39 2.69 10.82
CA PRO A 118 -11.32 2.10 9.50
C PRO A 118 -12.31 2.74 8.54
N VAL A 119 -11.98 2.68 7.24
CA VAL A 119 -12.89 3.05 6.16
C VAL A 119 -12.60 2.20 4.94
N SER A 120 -13.61 1.95 4.11
CA SER A 120 -13.45 1.28 2.81
C SER A 120 -13.77 2.21 1.65
N MET A 121 -13.34 1.82 0.45
CA MET A 121 -13.69 2.51 -0.79
C MET A 121 -15.21 2.58 -0.95
N LYS A 122 -15.92 1.47 -0.69
CA LYS A 122 -17.38 1.40 -0.79
C LYS A 122 -18.09 2.40 0.13
N GLU A 123 -17.61 2.60 1.36
CA GLU A 123 -18.20 3.59 2.28
C GLU A 123 -18.02 5.04 1.79
N LEU A 124 -16.98 5.30 0.98
CA LEU A 124 -16.67 6.64 0.47
C LEU A 124 -17.35 6.94 -0.86
N THR A 125 -17.51 5.93 -1.72
CA THR A 125 -18.01 6.10 -3.10
C THR A 125 -19.41 5.58 -3.30
N GLU A 126 -19.99 4.86 -2.30
CA GLU A 126 -21.27 4.15 -2.37
C GLU A 126 -21.30 3.08 -3.48
N HIS A 127 -20.15 2.75 -4.08
CA HIS A 127 -19.99 1.79 -5.15
C HIS A 127 -19.35 0.49 -4.68
N SER A 128 -19.80 -0.65 -5.22
CA SER A 128 -19.20 -1.96 -4.98
C SER A 128 -18.23 -2.31 -6.10
N TYR A 129 -17.07 -2.85 -5.73
CA TYR A 129 -15.94 -3.15 -6.61
C TYR A 129 -15.77 -4.67 -6.76
N ASP A 130 -15.48 -5.16 -7.96
CA ASP A 130 -14.99 -6.53 -8.14
C ASP A 130 -13.50 -6.58 -7.79
N ILE A 131 -13.18 -7.15 -6.62
CA ILE A 131 -11.80 -7.20 -6.12
C ILE A 131 -10.84 -7.95 -7.05
N ARG A 132 -11.33 -8.83 -7.94
CA ARG A 132 -10.49 -9.56 -8.90
C ARG A 132 -10.13 -8.67 -10.08
N GLU A 133 -11.01 -7.77 -10.49
CA GLU A 133 -10.77 -6.78 -11.53
C GLU A 133 -9.92 -5.61 -11.00
N GLU A 134 -10.11 -5.23 -9.74
CA GLU A 134 -9.37 -4.13 -9.11
C GLU A 134 -7.91 -4.47 -8.83
N LEU A 135 -7.59 -5.72 -8.48
CA LEU A 135 -6.22 -6.12 -8.16
C LEU A 135 -5.21 -5.80 -9.28
N PRO A 136 -5.45 -6.16 -10.56
CA PRO A 136 -4.55 -5.81 -11.65
C PRO A 136 -4.40 -4.30 -11.85
N VAL A 137 -5.46 -3.51 -11.62
CA VAL A 137 -5.42 -2.04 -11.75
C VAL A 137 -4.46 -1.46 -10.70
N LEU A 138 -4.67 -1.83 -9.44
CA LEU A 138 -3.80 -1.40 -8.33
C LEU A 138 -2.35 -1.83 -8.54
N CYS A 139 -2.11 -3.07 -8.98
CA CYS A 139 -0.77 -3.56 -9.29
C CYS A 139 -0.09 -2.75 -10.40
N ARG A 140 -0.82 -2.30 -11.42
CA ARG A 140 -0.27 -1.43 -12.48
C ARG A 140 0.14 -0.06 -11.94
N CYS A 141 -0.65 0.56 -11.08
CA CYS A 141 -0.30 1.83 -10.44
C CYS A 141 1.01 1.70 -9.63
N ILE A 142 1.13 0.67 -8.78
CA ILE A 142 2.36 0.44 -8.02
C ILE A 142 3.54 0.12 -8.95
N SER A 143 3.33 -0.65 -10.02
CA SER A 143 4.38 -0.99 -10.98
C SER A 143 4.90 0.24 -11.74
N ALA A 144 4.02 1.16 -12.09
CA ALA A 144 4.40 2.43 -12.72
C ALA A 144 5.34 3.23 -11.81
N ARG A 145 5.00 3.34 -10.53
CA ARG A 145 5.85 3.99 -9.52
C ARG A 145 7.17 3.24 -9.30
N ALA A 146 7.15 1.90 -9.32
CA ALA A 146 8.37 1.09 -9.20
C ALA A 146 9.34 1.33 -10.38
N GLY A 147 8.84 1.61 -11.57
CA GLY A 147 9.66 1.98 -12.72
C GLY A 147 10.51 3.23 -12.49
N MET A 148 10.06 4.16 -11.65
CA MET A 148 10.81 5.38 -11.31
C MET A 148 12.08 5.09 -10.49
N LEU A 149 12.18 3.93 -9.84
CA LEU A 149 13.39 3.53 -9.09
C LEU A 149 14.61 3.36 -10.00
N ALA A 150 14.43 3.18 -11.30
CA ALA A 150 15.51 2.94 -12.24
C ALA A 150 16.47 4.13 -12.40
N THR A 151 16.03 5.36 -12.13
CA THR A 151 16.83 6.58 -12.33
C THR A 151 16.96 7.39 -11.05
N ALA A 152 18.05 8.15 -10.94
CA ALA A 152 18.24 9.07 -9.80
C ALA A 152 17.14 10.16 -9.76
N ALA A 153 16.75 10.69 -10.90
CA ALA A 153 15.69 11.70 -11.00
C ALA A 153 14.34 11.12 -10.56
N GLY A 154 14.01 9.88 -10.97
CA GLY A 154 12.78 9.21 -10.54
C GLY A 154 12.75 8.93 -9.04
N ARG A 155 13.88 8.53 -8.44
CA ARG A 155 13.99 8.34 -6.99
C ARG A 155 13.78 9.64 -6.22
N ALA A 156 14.36 10.75 -6.71
CA ALA A 156 14.17 12.06 -6.10
C ALA A 156 12.71 12.51 -6.19
N ALA A 157 12.07 12.36 -7.36
CA ALA A 157 10.67 12.70 -7.56
C ALA A 157 9.73 11.87 -6.68
N LEU A 158 9.97 10.54 -6.55
CA LEU A 158 9.21 9.68 -5.63
C LEU A 158 9.29 10.18 -4.20
N LYS A 159 10.50 10.53 -3.75
CA LYS A 159 10.70 11.00 -2.36
C LYS A 159 10.03 12.34 -2.11
N GLU A 160 10.19 13.29 -3.02
CA GLU A 160 9.57 14.63 -2.93
C GLU A 160 8.04 14.53 -2.91
N GLU A 161 7.46 13.76 -3.84
CA GLU A 161 6.00 13.59 -3.90
C GLU A 161 5.48 12.87 -2.65
N PHE A 162 6.19 11.86 -2.15
CA PHE A 162 5.84 11.17 -0.91
C PHE A 162 5.80 12.15 0.27
N ASP A 163 6.86 12.96 0.45
CA ASP A 163 6.97 13.92 1.56
C ASP A 163 5.86 14.97 1.50
N ASN A 164 5.50 15.45 0.31
CA ASN A 164 4.42 16.41 0.10
C ASN A 164 3.02 15.85 0.41
N ASN A 165 2.89 14.53 0.54
CA ASN A 165 1.61 13.85 0.81
C ASN A 165 1.55 13.22 2.20
N ILE A 166 2.52 13.49 3.07
CA ILE A 166 2.48 13.05 4.46
C ILE A 166 1.42 13.87 5.21
N LEU A 167 0.52 13.15 5.89
CA LEU A 167 -0.48 13.77 6.74
C LEU A 167 0.16 14.18 8.08
N HIS A 168 0.10 15.46 8.38
CA HIS A 168 0.46 16.00 9.69
C HIS A 168 -0.78 15.95 10.60
N ILE A 169 -1.02 14.78 11.19
CA ILE A 169 -2.13 14.57 12.13
C ILE A 169 -1.63 15.00 13.50
N ILE A 170 -2.21 16.06 14.02
CA ILE A 170 -1.99 16.59 15.38
C ILE A 170 -2.81 15.77 16.36
#